data_358c2b7e3b26cac0c40e0afe1c24a62e
#
_entry.id   358c2b7e3b26cac0c40e0afe1c24a62e
#
_cell.length_a   1.000
_cell.length_b   1.000
_cell.length_c   1.000
_cell.angle_alpha   90.00
_cell.angle_beta   90.00
_cell.angle_gamma   90.00
#
_symmetry.space_group_name_H-M   'P 1'
#
loop_
_entity.id
_entity.type
_entity.pdbx_description
1 polymer ?
#
loop_
_entity_poly.entity_id
_entity_poly.type
_entity_poly.pdbx_seq_one_letter_code
_entity_poly.pdbx_strand_id
1 'polypeptide(L)'
;MQQYTGEFASLISERYLKKLEALSDQDHLGKFIDLVECSVDLDQLENGEYMISSSYDTKLASLKDQKELLEQQIHELHKKTAIELDLQVDKALKLDKAAQFGHVFRITKKEEPKIRKKLTTQFIVLETRKDGVKFTNTKLKKLGDQYQSVVDDYRSCQKELVDRVVETVTSFSEVCLVIHIKHWTVTELVV
;
A
#
# COMPACT_ATOMS: atom_id res chain seq x y z
N MET A 1 -40.21 10.77 9.21
CA MET A 1 -40.61 9.91 10.34
C MET A 1 -42.14 10.10 10.53
N GLN A 2 -42.92 9.06 10.23
CA GLN A 2 -44.34 9.08 10.58
C GLN A 2 -44.46 8.93 12.09
N GLN A 3 -45.09 9.92 12.76
CA GLN A 3 -45.40 9.82 14.17
C GLN A 3 -46.54 8.81 14.38
N TYR A 4 -46.17 7.64 14.87
CA TYR A 4 -47.18 6.67 15.35
C TYR A 4 -47.77 7.18 16.68
N THR A 5 -48.99 7.67 16.62
CA THR A 5 -49.76 8.07 17.80
C THR A 5 -50.79 6.98 18.10
N GLY A 6 -50.64 6.28 19.22
CA GLY A 6 -51.59 5.25 19.67
C GLY A 6 -51.01 4.30 20.71
N GLU A 7 -51.77 3.30 21.12
CA GLU A 7 -51.41 2.28 22.12
C GLU A 7 -50.11 1.53 21.79
N PHE A 8 -49.76 1.41 20.53
CA PHE A 8 -48.52 0.77 20.08
C PHE A 8 -47.28 1.67 20.16
N ALA A 9 -47.41 2.98 20.29
CA ALA A 9 -46.27 3.90 20.34
C ALA A 9 -45.40 3.67 21.58
N SER A 10 -46.02 3.39 22.73
CA SER A 10 -45.31 3.05 23.97
C SER A 10 -44.57 1.70 23.85
N LEU A 11 -45.21 0.71 23.25
CA LEU A 11 -44.63 -0.63 23.01
C LEU A 11 -43.46 -0.59 22.04
N ILE A 12 -43.58 0.21 20.98
CA ILE A 12 -42.50 0.44 19.99
C ILE A 12 -41.33 1.19 20.65
N SER A 13 -41.64 2.21 21.45
CA SER A 13 -40.61 2.97 22.17
C SER A 13 -39.85 2.07 23.16
N GLU A 14 -40.57 1.30 23.96
CA GLU A 14 -39.98 0.49 25.02
C GLU A 14 -39.20 -0.72 24.49
N ARG A 15 -39.71 -1.39 23.46
CA ARG A 15 -39.12 -2.61 22.92
C ARG A 15 -38.02 -2.34 21.91
N TYR A 16 -38.08 -1.25 21.15
CA TYR A 16 -37.19 -0.98 20.02
C TYR A 16 -36.40 0.31 20.17
N LEU A 17 -37.07 1.46 20.41
CA LEU A 17 -36.37 2.76 20.38
C LEU A 17 -35.35 2.87 21.51
N LYS A 18 -35.72 2.51 22.75
CA LYS A 18 -34.77 2.53 23.88
C LYS A 18 -33.56 1.62 23.68
N LYS A 19 -33.73 0.49 23.00
CA LYS A 19 -32.63 -0.42 22.69
C LYS A 19 -31.76 0.11 21.56
N LEU A 20 -32.36 0.74 20.56
CA LEU A 20 -31.65 1.40 19.47
C LEU A 20 -30.87 2.63 19.95
N GLU A 21 -31.49 3.42 20.85
CA GLU A 21 -30.84 4.55 21.52
C GLU A 21 -29.65 4.07 22.37
N ALA A 22 -29.83 3.03 23.19
CA ALA A 22 -28.73 2.44 23.97
C ALA A 22 -27.58 1.87 23.12
N LEU A 23 -27.85 1.48 21.88
CA LEU A 23 -26.83 1.03 20.92
C LEU A 23 -26.16 2.20 20.21
N SER A 24 -26.92 3.26 19.93
CA SER A 24 -26.36 4.51 19.40
C SER A 24 -25.47 5.20 20.44
N ASP A 25 -25.83 5.15 21.72
CA ASP A 25 -25.05 5.73 22.83
C ASP A 25 -23.72 4.98 23.09
N GLN A 26 -23.58 3.73 22.65
CA GLN A 26 -22.34 2.98 22.83
C GLN A 26 -21.23 3.29 21.81
N ASP A 27 -21.46 4.22 20.90
CA ASP A 27 -20.50 4.72 19.89
C ASP A 27 -19.65 3.63 19.18
N HIS A 28 -20.23 2.44 19.03
CA HIS A 28 -19.54 1.33 18.34
C HIS A 28 -19.30 1.65 16.87
N LEU A 29 -20.25 2.35 16.23
CA LEU A 29 -20.12 2.75 14.83
C LEU A 29 -19.07 3.84 14.65
N GLY A 30 -19.01 4.81 15.56
CA GLY A 30 -17.98 5.84 15.57
C GLY A 30 -16.59 5.24 15.67
N LYS A 31 -16.35 4.35 16.63
CA LYS A 31 -15.07 3.65 16.78
C LYS A 31 -14.70 2.81 15.55
N PHE A 32 -15.67 2.20 14.89
CA PHE A 32 -15.45 1.48 13.64
C PHE A 32 -15.02 2.43 12.51
N ILE A 33 -15.71 3.55 12.35
CA ILE A 33 -15.39 4.58 11.36
C ILE A 33 -13.98 5.14 11.64
N ASP A 34 -13.71 5.53 12.88
CA ASP A 34 -12.40 6.02 13.31
C ASP A 34 -11.28 5.00 13.01
N LEU A 35 -11.52 3.71 13.27
CA LEU A 35 -10.55 2.66 12.94
C LEU A 35 -10.27 2.61 11.45
N VAL A 36 -11.29 2.65 10.60
CA VAL A 36 -11.13 2.62 9.14
C VAL A 36 -10.41 3.87 8.64
N GLU A 37 -10.83 5.05 9.07
CA GLU A 37 -10.23 6.33 8.66
C GLU A 37 -8.77 6.46 9.11
N CYS A 38 -8.43 5.97 10.29
CA CYS A 38 -7.05 6.01 10.79
C CYS A 38 -6.15 4.95 10.16
N SER A 39 -6.69 3.78 9.80
CA SER A 39 -5.88 2.64 9.36
C SER A 39 -5.71 2.57 7.85
N VAL A 40 -6.73 2.94 7.07
CA VAL A 40 -6.72 2.79 5.61
C VAL A 40 -6.19 4.04 4.93
N ASP A 41 -5.32 3.84 3.93
CA ASP A 41 -4.87 4.92 3.04
C ASP A 41 -5.94 5.18 1.97
N LEU A 42 -6.81 6.14 2.25
CA LEU A 42 -7.95 6.48 1.39
C LEU A 42 -7.52 7.06 0.03
N ASP A 43 -6.35 7.68 -0.05
CA ASP A 43 -5.82 8.25 -1.29
C ASP A 43 -5.42 7.15 -2.30
N GLN A 44 -5.08 5.94 -1.82
CA GLN A 44 -4.75 4.81 -2.68
C GLN A 44 -5.98 4.04 -3.19
N LEU A 45 -7.15 4.27 -2.63
CA LEU A 45 -8.39 3.62 -3.07
C LEU A 45 -8.75 3.94 -4.52
N GLU A 46 -8.43 5.13 -5.00
CA GLU A 46 -8.65 5.53 -6.40
C GLU A 46 -7.84 4.66 -7.38
N ASN A 47 -6.71 4.11 -6.93
CA ASN A 47 -5.87 3.18 -7.70
C ASN A 47 -6.34 1.72 -7.58
N GLY A 48 -7.39 1.44 -6.80
CA GLY A 48 -7.89 0.09 -6.54
C GLY A 48 -7.01 -0.71 -5.57
N GLU A 49 -6.10 -0.05 -4.85
CA GLU A 49 -5.23 -0.69 -3.87
C GLU A 49 -5.72 -0.39 -2.45
N TYR A 50 -5.98 -1.44 -1.67
CA TYR A 50 -6.34 -1.34 -0.25
C TYR A 50 -5.07 -1.46 0.58
N MET A 51 -4.56 -0.32 1.04
CA MET A 51 -3.33 -0.25 1.82
C MET A 51 -3.58 0.36 3.19
N ILE A 52 -2.82 -0.11 4.18
CA ILE A 52 -2.77 0.53 5.49
C ILE A 52 -1.93 1.79 5.37
N SER A 53 -2.43 2.88 5.96
CA SER A 53 -1.69 4.15 6.01
C SER A 53 -0.36 3.99 6.72
N SER A 54 0.69 4.56 6.14
CA SER A 54 2.03 4.54 6.75
C SER A 54 2.08 5.26 8.11
N SER A 55 1.13 6.15 8.38
CA SER A 55 1.01 6.83 9.67
C SER A 55 0.40 5.95 10.78
N TYR A 56 -0.24 4.84 10.42
CA TYR A 56 -0.90 3.94 11.37
C TYR A 56 0.08 3.10 12.20
N ASP A 57 1.22 2.74 11.63
CA ASP A 57 2.21 1.89 12.28
C ASP A 57 3.63 2.44 12.10
N THR A 58 4.39 2.52 13.20
CA THR A 58 5.74 3.11 13.20
C THR A 58 6.74 2.29 12.40
N LYS A 59 6.61 0.95 12.38
CA LYS A 59 7.46 0.07 11.58
C LYS A 59 7.19 0.28 10.09
N LEU A 60 5.91 0.40 9.73
CA LEU A 60 5.51 0.66 8.35
C LEU A 60 6.01 2.03 7.86
N ALA A 61 5.91 3.07 8.70
CA ALA A 61 6.48 4.39 8.42
C ALA A 61 7.99 4.32 8.17
N SER A 62 8.72 3.67 9.07
CA SER A 62 10.18 3.50 8.93
C SER A 62 10.57 2.75 7.65
N LEU A 63 9.84 1.70 7.28
CA LEU A 63 10.08 0.95 6.04
C LEU A 63 9.78 1.81 4.79
N LYS A 64 8.76 2.65 4.85
CA LYS A 64 8.47 3.63 3.79
C LYS A 64 9.61 4.62 3.60
N ASP A 65 10.09 5.23 4.70
CA ASP A 65 11.20 6.18 4.67
C ASP A 65 12.47 5.54 4.12
N GLN A 66 12.79 4.30 4.53
CA GLN A 66 13.93 3.55 4.01
C GLN A 66 13.80 3.26 2.51
N LYS A 67 12.62 2.88 2.06
CA LYS A 67 12.33 2.64 0.64
C LYS A 67 12.56 3.92 -0.18
N GLU A 68 12.03 5.06 0.27
CA GLU A 68 12.18 6.35 -0.40
C GLU A 68 13.65 6.81 -0.42
N LEU A 69 14.37 6.64 0.68
CA LEU A 69 15.80 6.97 0.76
C LEU A 69 16.63 6.14 -0.24
N LEU A 70 16.38 4.83 -0.31
CA LEU A 70 17.08 3.95 -1.25
C LEU A 70 16.74 4.30 -2.71
N GLU A 71 15.51 4.65 -2.99
CA GLU A 71 15.08 5.11 -4.32
C GLU A 71 15.80 6.41 -4.73
N GLN A 72 15.90 7.37 -3.82
CA GLN A 72 16.68 8.58 -4.03
C GLN A 72 18.16 8.28 -4.31
N GLN A 73 18.78 7.38 -3.53
CA GLN A 73 20.18 6.97 -3.75
C GLN A 73 20.39 6.28 -5.10
N ILE A 74 19.43 5.45 -5.54
CA ILE A 74 19.46 4.82 -6.87
C ILE A 74 19.38 5.89 -7.98
N HIS A 75 18.48 6.86 -7.85
CA HIS A 75 18.37 7.96 -8.80
C HIS A 75 19.59 8.87 -8.81
N GLU A 76 20.21 9.15 -7.66
CA GLU A 76 21.46 9.89 -7.61
C GLU A 76 22.61 9.13 -8.28
N LEU A 77 22.70 7.81 -8.03
CA LEU A 77 23.70 6.97 -8.70
C LEU A 77 23.49 6.97 -10.22
N HIS A 78 22.23 6.93 -10.69
CA HIS A 78 21.90 7.05 -12.10
C HIS A 78 22.41 8.36 -12.70
N LYS A 79 22.14 9.49 -12.05
CA LYS A 79 22.63 10.81 -12.48
C LYS A 79 24.16 10.88 -12.52
N LYS A 80 24.82 10.38 -11.46
CA LYS A 80 26.30 10.33 -11.40
C LYS A 80 26.88 9.46 -12.51
N THR A 81 26.28 8.30 -12.77
CA THR A 81 26.71 7.39 -13.84
C THR A 81 26.50 8.03 -15.23
N ALA A 82 25.44 8.77 -15.44
CA ALA A 82 25.20 9.47 -16.69
C ALA A 82 26.29 10.52 -16.97
N ILE A 83 26.67 11.30 -15.95
CA ILE A 83 27.76 12.29 -16.05
C ILE A 83 29.10 11.57 -16.34
N GLU A 84 29.42 10.48 -15.64
CA GLU A 84 30.66 9.71 -15.83
C GLU A 84 30.77 9.12 -17.24
N LEU A 85 29.65 8.72 -17.82
CA LEU A 85 29.58 8.17 -19.18
C LEU A 85 29.41 9.24 -20.27
N ASP A 86 29.26 10.50 -19.91
CA ASP A 86 28.94 11.62 -20.82
C ASP A 86 27.66 11.36 -21.63
N LEU A 87 26.62 10.91 -20.92
CA LEU A 87 25.31 10.58 -21.48
C LEU A 87 24.22 11.46 -20.88
N GLN A 88 23.18 11.72 -21.67
CA GLN A 88 21.99 12.44 -21.18
C GLN A 88 21.14 11.50 -20.31
N VAL A 89 20.83 11.96 -19.09
CA VAL A 89 19.92 11.28 -18.16
C VAL A 89 18.56 11.09 -18.82
N ASP A 90 17.96 9.93 -18.64
CA ASP A 90 16.63 9.52 -19.12
C ASP A 90 16.43 9.47 -20.63
N LYS A 91 17.31 10.09 -21.42
CA LYS A 91 17.29 10.01 -22.88
C LYS A 91 18.23 8.93 -23.41
N ALA A 92 19.50 9.03 -23.07
CA ALA A 92 20.55 8.13 -23.53
C ALA A 92 20.81 7.01 -22.53
N LEU A 93 20.90 7.34 -21.25
CA LEU A 93 20.99 6.39 -20.14
C LEU A 93 19.64 6.36 -19.40
N LYS A 94 19.00 5.22 -19.37
CA LYS A 94 17.74 4.97 -18.65
C LYS A 94 17.98 4.06 -17.46
N LEU A 95 17.23 4.26 -16.40
CA LEU A 95 17.13 3.39 -15.25
C LEU A 95 15.89 2.51 -15.44
N ASP A 96 16.08 1.20 -15.59
CA ASP A 96 15.01 0.24 -15.77
C ASP A 96 14.95 -0.72 -14.57
N LYS A 97 13.78 -1.30 -14.31
CA LYS A 97 13.60 -2.38 -13.36
C LYS A 97 13.37 -3.69 -14.13
N ALA A 98 14.34 -4.59 -14.09
CA ALA A 98 14.24 -5.89 -14.76
C ALA A 98 13.83 -6.96 -13.73
N ALA A 99 12.87 -7.82 -14.08
CA ALA A 99 12.36 -8.85 -13.19
C ALA A 99 13.45 -9.78 -12.62
N GLN A 100 14.47 -10.08 -13.43
CA GLN A 100 15.55 -11.01 -13.06
C GLN A 100 16.75 -10.33 -12.37
N PHE A 101 16.97 -9.03 -12.63
CA PHE A 101 18.20 -8.33 -12.23
C PHE A 101 17.96 -7.13 -11.32
N GLY A 102 16.69 -6.84 -10.97
CA GLY A 102 16.34 -5.65 -10.22
C GLY A 102 16.60 -4.36 -11.01
N HIS A 103 17.19 -3.36 -10.35
CA HIS A 103 17.53 -2.08 -10.99
C HIS A 103 18.74 -2.23 -11.91
N VAL A 104 18.61 -1.79 -13.16
CA VAL A 104 19.63 -1.87 -14.19
C VAL A 104 19.70 -0.59 -15.00
N PHE A 105 20.88 -0.27 -15.49
CA PHE A 105 21.05 0.77 -16.50
C PHE A 105 20.76 0.21 -17.88
N ARG A 106 20.11 0.99 -18.71
CA ARG A 106 19.88 0.68 -20.12
C ARG A 106 20.31 1.80 -21.02
N ILE A 107 21.04 1.48 -22.07
CA ILE A 107 21.43 2.39 -23.16
C ILE A 107 20.91 1.86 -24.50
N THR A 108 20.71 2.79 -25.44
CA THR A 108 20.37 2.44 -26.81
C THR A 108 21.62 1.95 -27.57
N LYS A 109 21.42 1.16 -28.63
CA LYS A 109 22.53 0.73 -29.50
C LYS A 109 23.31 1.85 -30.14
N LYS A 110 22.70 3.02 -30.32
CA LYS A 110 23.38 4.20 -30.89
C LYS A 110 24.46 4.75 -29.95
N GLU A 111 24.26 4.65 -28.66
CA GLU A 111 25.19 5.16 -27.65
C GLU A 111 26.23 4.13 -27.20
N GLU A 112 25.96 2.82 -27.38
CA GLU A 112 26.86 1.73 -27.01
C GLU A 112 28.28 1.90 -27.53
N PRO A 113 28.52 2.21 -28.83
CA PRO A 113 29.89 2.32 -29.38
C PRO A 113 30.74 3.39 -28.69
N LYS A 114 30.09 4.49 -28.23
CA LYS A 114 30.77 5.60 -27.56
C LYS A 114 31.35 5.22 -26.21
N ILE A 115 30.67 4.33 -25.48
CA ILE A 115 31.02 3.97 -24.10
C ILE A 115 31.51 2.54 -23.96
N ARG A 116 31.65 1.79 -25.04
CA ARG A 116 32.01 0.35 -25.04
C ARG A 116 33.24 0.01 -24.22
N LYS A 117 34.30 0.84 -24.31
CA LYS A 117 35.50 0.67 -23.50
C LYS A 117 35.23 0.79 -22.01
N LYS A 118 34.44 1.79 -21.59
CA LYS A 118 34.07 2.00 -20.19
C LYS A 118 33.14 0.88 -19.69
N LEU A 119 32.20 0.43 -20.55
CA LEU A 119 31.31 -0.68 -20.22
C LEU A 119 32.05 -1.95 -19.82
N THR A 120 33.10 -2.32 -20.61
CA THR A 120 33.87 -3.55 -20.35
C THR A 120 34.79 -3.45 -19.15
N THR A 121 35.20 -2.24 -18.73
CA THR A 121 36.18 -2.07 -17.64
C THR A 121 35.53 -1.78 -16.29
N GLN A 122 34.38 -1.10 -16.26
CA GLN A 122 33.79 -0.56 -15.03
C GLN A 122 32.41 -1.13 -14.71
N PHE A 123 31.76 -1.77 -15.68
CA PHE A 123 30.39 -2.24 -15.54
C PHE A 123 30.26 -3.72 -15.89
N ILE A 124 29.19 -4.32 -15.42
CA ILE A 124 28.82 -5.71 -15.70
C ILE A 124 27.69 -5.67 -16.73
N VAL A 125 27.96 -6.12 -17.94
CA VAL A 125 26.94 -6.24 -18.99
C VAL A 125 26.07 -7.46 -18.68
N LEU A 126 24.77 -7.24 -18.57
CA LEU A 126 23.78 -8.27 -18.23
C LEU A 126 23.12 -8.85 -19.47
N GLU A 127 22.75 -7.97 -20.39
CA GLU A 127 21.98 -8.36 -21.57
C GLU A 127 22.26 -7.40 -22.74
N THR A 128 22.44 -7.96 -23.93
CA THR A 128 22.54 -7.20 -25.18
C THR A 128 21.38 -7.61 -26.09
N ARG A 129 20.48 -6.68 -26.39
CA ARG A 129 19.35 -6.87 -27.31
C ARG A 129 19.47 -5.98 -28.55
N LYS A 130 18.54 -6.15 -29.49
CA LYS A 130 18.48 -5.31 -30.72
C LYS A 130 18.23 -3.82 -30.40
N ASP A 131 17.52 -3.54 -29.31
CA ASP A 131 17.10 -2.21 -28.85
C ASP A 131 18.12 -1.53 -27.92
N GLY A 132 19.07 -2.28 -27.34
CA GLY A 132 20.07 -1.72 -26.45
C GLY A 132 20.82 -2.71 -25.60
N VAL A 133 21.59 -2.17 -24.67
CA VAL A 133 22.41 -2.94 -23.72
C VAL A 133 21.96 -2.62 -22.31
N LYS A 134 21.71 -3.66 -21.52
CA LYS A 134 21.47 -3.56 -20.08
C LYS A 134 22.74 -3.92 -19.33
N PHE A 135 23.09 -3.10 -18.37
CA PHE A 135 24.30 -3.29 -17.57
C PHE A 135 24.08 -2.78 -16.15
N THR A 136 24.96 -3.14 -15.26
CA THR A 136 24.94 -2.74 -13.87
C THR A 136 26.35 -2.49 -13.35
N ASN A 137 26.45 -1.97 -12.14
CA ASN A 137 27.70 -1.95 -11.39
C ASN A 137 27.45 -2.49 -9.97
N THR A 138 28.50 -2.77 -9.24
CA THR A 138 28.43 -3.34 -7.88
C THR A 138 27.61 -2.46 -6.94
N LYS A 139 27.68 -1.12 -7.11
CA LYS A 139 26.95 -0.16 -6.27
C LYS A 139 25.44 -0.22 -6.55
N LEU A 140 25.04 -0.19 -7.84
CA LEU A 140 23.63 -0.27 -8.22
C LEU A 140 23.02 -1.61 -7.80
N LYS A 141 23.77 -2.72 -8.01
CA LYS A 141 23.32 -4.05 -7.58
C LYS A 141 23.05 -4.08 -6.07
N LYS A 142 24.01 -3.60 -5.26
CA LYS A 142 23.87 -3.55 -3.80
C LYS A 142 22.65 -2.71 -3.37
N LEU A 143 22.48 -1.51 -3.93
CA LEU A 143 21.32 -0.66 -3.64
C LEU A 143 20.02 -1.30 -4.10
N GLY A 144 20.01 -1.95 -5.26
CA GLY A 144 18.85 -2.67 -5.78
C GLY A 144 18.43 -3.84 -4.90
N ASP A 145 19.40 -4.63 -4.40
CA ASP A 145 19.15 -5.75 -3.50
C ASP A 145 18.60 -5.24 -2.16
N GLN A 146 19.15 -4.16 -1.61
CA GLN A 146 18.65 -3.52 -0.39
C GLN A 146 17.23 -2.97 -0.59
N TYR A 147 16.97 -2.29 -1.69
CA TYR A 147 15.64 -1.79 -2.03
C TYR A 147 14.61 -2.93 -2.12
N GLN A 148 14.96 -4.03 -2.78
CA GLN A 148 14.06 -5.17 -2.90
C GLN A 148 13.75 -5.80 -1.55
N SER A 149 14.75 -5.95 -0.67
CA SER A 149 14.55 -6.45 0.71
C SER A 149 13.57 -5.56 1.48
N VAL A 150 13.76 -4.23 1.44
CA VAL A 150 12.86 -3.29 2.13
C VAL A 150 11.44 -3.33 1.55
N VAL A 151 11.31 -3.48 0.22
CA VAL A 151 9.99 -3.63 -0.43
C VAL A 151 9.27 -4.90 0.02
N ASP A 152 10.00 -6.01 0.15
CA ASP A 152 9.44 -7.28 0.61
C ASP A 152 9.04 -7.22 2.09
N ASP A 153 9.86 -6.59 2.93
CA ASP A 153 9.54 -6.32 4.34
C ASP A 153 8.32 -5.39 4.48
N TYR A 154 8.24 -4.35 3.65
CA TYR A 154 7.10 -3.44 3.61
C TYR A 154 5.80 -4.17 3.25
N ARG A 155 5.84 -5.04 2.24
CA ARG A 155 4.69 -5.85 1.82
C ARG A 155 4.25 -6.84 2.89
N SER A 156 5.21 -7.48 3.56
CA SER A 156 4.92 -8.40 4.67
C SER A 156 4.27 -7.65 5.83
N CYS A 157 4.80 -6.50 6.21
CA CYS A 157 4.24 -5.65 7.25
C CYS A 157 2.83 -5.16 6.90
N GLN A 158 2.59 -4.74 5.65
CA GLN A 158 1.27 -4.36 5.15
C GLN A 158 0.27 -5.51 5.33
N LYS A 159 0.64 -6.72 4.91
CA LYS A 159 -0.23 -7.89 5.03
C LYS A 159 -0.60 -8.18 6.48
N GLU A 160 0.38 -8.21 7.38
CA GLU A 160 0.14 -8.42 8.81
C GLU A 160 -0.80 -7.37 9.41
N LEU A 161 -0.66 -6.11 8.99
CA LEU A 161 -1.52 -5.01 9.46
C LEU A 161 -2.94 -5.13 8.91
N VAL A 162 -3.10 -5.48 7.63
CA VAL A 162 -4.41 -5.74 7.03
C VAL A 162 -5.12 -6.86 7.78
N ASP A 163 -4.46 -7.98 8.03
CA ASP A 163 -5.03 -9.11 8.75
C ASP A 163 -5.51 -8.68 10.16
N ARG A 164 -4.72 -7.91 10.90
CA ARG A 164 -5.10 -7.36 12.22
C ARG A 164 -6.27 -6.38 12.16
N VAL A 165 -6.31 -5.50 11.17
CA VAL A 165 -7.43 -4.57 10.99
C VAL A 165 -8.71 -5.34 10.66
N VAL A 166 -8.64 -6.36 9.78
CA VAL A 166 -9.78 -7.21 9.42
C VAL A 166 -10.30 -7.97 10.64
N GLU A 167 -9.42 -8.56 11.46
CA GLU A 167 -9.83 -9.23 12.70
C GLU A 167 -10.55 -8.26 13.65
N THR A 168 -10.01 -7.05 13.82
CA THR A 168 -10.62 -6.01 14.66
C THR A 168 -11.98 -5.61 14.10
N VAL A 169 -12.10 -5.37 12.79
CA VAL A 169 -13.36 -5.05 12.09
C VAL A 169 -14.39 -6.17 12.28
N THR A 170 -13.96 -7.43 12.19
CA THR A 170 -14.83 -8.58 12.37
C THR A 170 -15.44 -8.58 13.78
N SER A 171 -14.67 -8.23 14.80
CA SER A 171 -15.20 -8.13 16.18
C SER A 171 -16.31 -7.10 16.33
N PHE A 172 -16.25 -5.98 15.60
CA PHE A 172 -17.36 -5.01 15.56
C PHE A 172 -18.58 -5.55 14.81
N SER A 173 -18.39 -6.36 13.77
CA SER A 173 -19.50 -6.90 12.98
C SER A 173 -20.30 -7.96 13.76
N GLU A 174 -19.67 -8.72 14.66
CA GLU A 174 -20.36 -9.66 15.53
C GLU A 174 -21.37 -8.96 16.43
N VAL A 175 -21.02 -7.79 16.96
CA VAL A 175 -21.95 -6.99 17.76
C VAL A 175 -23.14 -6.52 16.91
N CYS A 176 -22.89 -6.05 15.68
CA CYS A 176 -23.94 -5.64 14.74
C CYS A 176 -24.84 -6.81 14.32
N LEU A 177 -24.26 -8.02 14.09
CA LEU A 177 -25.00 -9.23 13.73
C LEU A 177 -25.94 -9.69 14.86
N VAL A 178 -25.46 -9.69 16.10
CA VAL A 178 -26.29 -10.05 17.27
C VAL A 178 -27.49 -9.10 17.41
N ILE A 179 -27.29 -7.83 17.08
CA ILE A 179 -28.36 -6.83 17.08
C ILE A 179 -29.36 -7.14 15.95
N HIS A 180 -28.88 -7.45 14.76
CA HIS A 180 -29.70 -7.73 13.58
C HIS A 180 -30.53 -9.03 13.76
N ILE A 181 -29.93 -10.08 14.29
CA ILE A 181 -30.59 -11.35 14.57
C ILE A 181 -31.68 -11.16 15.65
N LYS A 182 -31.39 -10.43 16.71
CA LYS A 182 -32.41 -10.12 17.74
C LYS A 182 -33.56 -9.27 17.19
N HIS A 183 -33.30 -8.45 16.18
CA HIS A 183 -34.36 -7.69 15.50
C HIS A 183 -35.21 -8.60 14.59
N TRP A 184 -34.61 -9.56 13.89
CA TRP A 184 -35.30 -10.50 12.99
C TRP A 184 -36.20 -11.46 13.74
N THR A 185 -35.72 -12.03 14.85
CA THR A 185 -36.52 -12.95 15.68
C THR A 185 -37.73 -12.31 16.33
N VAL A 186 -37.75 -10.98 16.46
CA VAL A 186 -38.90 -10.26 17.01
C VAL A 186 -39.92 -9.89 15.93
N THR A 187 -39.51 -9.71 14.67
CA THR A 187 -40.42 -9.46 13.55
C THR A 187 -41.19 -10.72 13.12
N GLU A 188 -40.62 -11.91 13.29
CA GLU A 188 -41.33 -13.18 13.02
C GLU A 188 -42.34 -13.59 14.10
N LEU A 189 -42.27 -13.00 15.30
CA LEU A 189 -43.19 -13.28 16.40
C LEU A 189 -44.43 -12.36 16.44
N VAL A 190 -44.60 -11.48 15.49
CA VAL A 190 -45.69 -10.49 15.41
C VAL A 190 -46.54 -10.67 14.12
N VAL A 191 -46.42 -11.79 13.43
CA VAL A 191 -47.33 -12.16 12.33
C VAL A 191 -48.33 -13.22 12.77
#